data_e69e088f821d78125b2c12e757c9a633
#
_entry.id   e69e088f821d78125b2c12e757c9a633
#
_cell.length_a   1.000
_cell.length_b   1.000
_cell.length_c   1.000
_cell.angle_alpha   90.00
_cell.angle_beta   90.00
_cell.angle_gamma   90.00
#
_symmetry.space_group_name_H-M   'P 1'
#
loop_
_entity.id
_entity.type
_entity.pdbx_description
1 polymer ?
#
loop_
_entity_poly.entity_id
_entity_poly.type
_entity_poly.pdbx_seq_one_letter_code
_entity_poly.pdbx_strand_id
1 'polypeptide(L)'
;MRTIDRTNQFKRDYKRELKGQHRATLEGDLVEVVKVLARDVPLAERYHDHALTGDWKNFRDCHIKPDLVLIYQKPNDKILQLVCLGSHSEFGL
;
A
#
# COMPACT_ATOMS: atom_id res chain seq x y z
N MET A 1 10.71 6.08 13.17
CA MET A 1 9.52 5.75 12.36
C MET A 1 9.39 6.77 11.24
N ARG A 2 9.12 6.32 10.02
CA ARG A 2 8.96 7.19 8.88
C ARG A 2 7.67 8.00 8.97
N THR A 3 7.69 9.23 8.44
CA THR A 3 6.48 10.05 8.31
C THR A 3 5.66 9.52 7.14
N ILE A 4 4.34 9.43 7.34
CA ILE A 4 3.43 8.92 6.30
C ILE A 4 3.00 10.07 5.39
N ASP A 5 3.25 9.90 4.09
CA ASP A 5 2.77 10.80 3.05
C ASP A 5 1.77 10.04 2.17
N ARG A 6 0.73 10.69 1.70
CA ARG A 6 -0.32 10.08 0.90
C ARG A 6 -0.55 10.92 -0.35
N THR A 7 -0.48 10.26 -1.52
CA THR A 7 -0.79 10.94 -2.77
C THR A 7 -2.30 11.22 -2.86
N ASN A 8 -2.67 12.16 -3.73
CA ASN A 8 -4.09 12.41 -4.00
C ASN A 8 -4.77 11.18 -4.57
N GLN A 9 -4.05 10.41 -5.40
CA GLN A 9 -4.58 9.16 -5.94
C GLN A 9 -4.89 8.17 -4.83
N PHE A 10 -3.97 7.99 -3.86
CA PHE A 10 -4.21 7.11 -2.72
C PHE A 10 -5.46 7.54 -1.94
N LYS A 11 -5.60 8.83 -1.69
CA LYS A 11 -6.76 9.34 -0.93
C LYS A 11 -8.08 9.04 -1.63
N ARG A 12 -8.14 9.19 -2.96
CA ARG A 12 -9.32 8.85 -3.76
C ARG A 12 -9.58 7.34 -3.72
N ASP A 13 -8.52 6.54 -3.89
CA ASP A 13 -8.62 5.08 -3.87
C ASP A 13 -9.14 4.60 -2.52
N TYR A 14 -8.63 5.16 -1.43
CA TYR A 14 -9.05 4.79 -0.08
C TYR A 14 -10.54 5.06 0.14
N LYS A 15 -11.01 6.24 -0.28
CA LYS A 15 -12.44 6.57 -0.19
C LYS A 15 -13.29 5.58 -0.98
N ARG A 16 -12.84 5.20 -2.17
CA ARG A 16 -13.54 4.21 -3.00
C ARG A 16 -13.62 2.86 -2.29
N GLU A 17 -12.49 2.39 -1.74
CA GLU A 17 -12.45 1.08 -1.07
C GLU A 17 -13.24 1.06 0.24
N LEU A 18 -13.39 2.19 0.92
CA LEU A 18 -14.24 2.29 2.10
C LEU A 18 -15.72 2.03 1.80
N LYS A 19 -16.13 2.15 0.54
CA LYS A 19 -17.49 1.87 0.09
C LYS A 19 -17.62 0.46 -0.52
N GLY A 20 -16.53 -0.28 -0.60
CA GLY A 20 -16.45 -1.58 -1.24
C GLY A 20 -16.63 -2.75 -0.27
N GLN A 21 -16.29 -3.93 -0.77
CA GLN A 21 -16.46 -5.19 -0.04
C GLN A 21 -15.62 -5.30 1.23
N HIS A 22 -14.51 -4.58 1.32
CA HIS A 22 -13.58 -4.65 2.46
C HIS A 22 -13.81 -3.55 3.49
N ARG A 23 -14.86 -2.76 3.35
CA ARG A 23 -15.11 -1.57 4.19
C ARG A 23 -15.03 -1.81 5.69
N ALA A 24 -15.45 -2.98 6.15
CA ALA A 24 -15.53 -3.30 7.59
C ALA A 24 -14.15 -3.49 8.24
N THR A 25 -13.15 -3.92 7.46
CA THR A 25 -11.83 -4.29 7.98
C THR A 25 -10.68 -3.49 7.36
N LEU A 26 -10.97 -2.70 6.34
CA LEU A 26 -9.94 -2.00 5.56
C LEU A 26 -9.02 -1.14 6.43
N GLU A 27 -9.58 -0.28 7.24
CA GLU A 27 -8.79 0.65 8.05
C GLU A 27 -7.83 -0.09 8.98
N GLY A 28 -8.33 -1.10 9.71
CA GLY A 28 -7.51 -1.87 10.63
C GLY A 28 -6.37 -2.60 9.94
N ASP A 29 -6.66 -3.27 8.83
CA ASP A 29 -5.64 -4.01 8.07
C ASP A 29 -4.61 -3.08 7.44
N LEU A 30 -5.05 -1.95 6.90
CA LEU A 30 -4.15 -0.97 6.30
C LEU A 30 -3.24 -0.34 7.35
N VAL A 31 -3.78 0.07 8.49
CA VAL A 31 -2.99 0.68 9.58
C VAL A 31 -1.92 -0.28 10.08
N GLU A 32 -2.26 -1.56 10.24
CA GLU A 32 -1.30 -2.58 10.64
C GLU A 32 -0.11 -2.66 9.71
N VAL A 33 -0.37 -2.75 8.40
CA VAL A 33 0.67 -2.83 7.37
C VAL A 33 1.50 -1.54 7.35
N VAL A 34 0.85 -0.39 7.38
CA VAL A 34 1.54 0.91 7.33
C VAL A 34 2.48 1.08 8.53
N LYS A 35 2.07 0.67 9.72
CA LYS A 35 2.92 0.74 10.91
C LYS A 35 4.19 -0.09 10.75
N VAL A 36 4.06 -1.29 10.22
CA VAL A 36 5.21 -2.18 10.00
C VAL A 36 6.15 -1.56 8.97
N LEU A 37 5.62 -1.07 7.86
CA LEU A 37 6.42 -0.43 6.81
C LEU A 37 7.13 0.83 7.32
N ALA A 38 6.45 1.63 8.12
CA ALA A 38 7.01 2.88 8.66
C ALA A 38 8.14 2.64 9.64
N ARG A 39 8.17 1.47 10.28
CA ARG A 39 9.23 1.07 11.22
C ARG A 39 10.38 0.34 10.52
N ASP A 40 10.31 0.18 9.20
CA ASP A 40 11.30 -0.55 8.41
C ASP A 40 11.45 -2.01 8.84
N VAL A 41 10.37 -2.61 9.36
CA VAL A 41 10.30 -4.02 9.72
C VAL A 41 9.77 -4.79 8.50
N PRO A 42 10.35 -5.96 8.16
CA PRO A 42 9.83 -6.76 7.06
C PRO A 42 8.38 -7.19 7.33
N LEU A 43 7.54 -7.13 6.29
CA LEU A 43 6.17 -7.64 6.36
C LEU A 43 6.19 -9.17 6.38
N ALA A 44 5.19 -9.77 7.04
CA ALA A 44 4.98 -11.21 7.00
C ALA A 44 4.79 -11.66 5.54
N GLU A 45 5.19 -12.89 5.24
CA GLU A 45 5.15 -13.45 3.88
C GLU A 45 3.77 -13.38 3.23
N ARG A 46 2.72 -13.49 4.01
CA ARG A 46 1.33 -13.45 3.51
C ARG A 46 0.98 -12.15 2.80
N TYR A 47 1.72 -11.07 3.07
CA TYR A 47 1.46 -9.78 2.44
C TYR A 47 2.15 -9.64 1.07
N HIS A 48 2.99 -10.60 0.69
CA HIS A 48 3.66 -10.61 -0.63
C HIS A 48 4.33 -9.29 -1.00
N ASP A 49 5.03 -8.67 -0.04
CA ASP A 49 5.75 -7.42 -0.29
C ASP A 49 6.90 -7.65 -1.26
N HIS A 50 6.90 -6.92 -2.37
CA HIS A 50 7.96 -7.04 -3.37
C HIS A 50 8.14 -5.77 -4.20
N ALA A 51 9.33 -5.64 -4.79
CA ALA A 51 9.65 -4.53 -5.66
C ALA A 51 8.99 -4.71 -7.02
N LEU A 52 8.53 -3.62 -7.61
CA LEU A 52 7.91 -3.61 -8.93
C LEU A 52 8.96 -3.30 -10.01
N THR A 53 8.63 -3.59 -11.26
CA THR A 53 9.49 -3.38 -12.41
C THR A 53 8.75 -2.56 -13.49
N GLY A 54 9.44 -2.25 -14.59
CA GLY A 54 8.83 -1.52 -15.70
C GLY A 54 8.41 -0.10 -15.30
N ASP A 55 7.19 0.26 -15.63
CA ASP A 55 6.65 1.59 -15.35
C ASP A 55 6.56 1.89 -13.84
N TRP A 56 6.55 0.84 -13.01
CA TRP A 56 6.48 0.96 -11.56
C TRP A 56 7.84 0.81 -10.89
N LYS A 57 8.92 0.93 -11.65
CA LYS A 57 10.27 0.89 -11.09
C LYS A 57 10.40 1.92 -9.94
N ASN A 58 11.07 1.52 -8.86
CA ASN A 58 11.25 2.29 -7.62
C ASN A 58 10.04 2.27 -6.69
N PHE A 59 8.96 1.60 -7.08
CA PHE A 59 7.81 1.38 -6.22
C PHE A 59 7.79 -0.07 -5.75
N ARG A 60 7.05 -0.31 -4.68
CA ARG A 60 6.83 -1.66 -4.14
C ARG A 60 5.34 -1.87 -3.97
N ASP A 61 4.89 -3.12 -3.99
CA ASP A 61 3.52 -3.43 -3.63
C ASP A 61 3.46 -4.45 -2.49
N CYS A 62 2.34 -4.46 -1.80
CA CYS A 62 2.01 -5.51 -0.85
C CYS A 62 0.50 -5.72 -0.86
N HIS A 63 0.09 -6.94 -0.48
CA HIS A 63 -1.33 -7.30 -0.47
C HIS A 63 -1.92 -7.03 0.91
N ILE A 64 -2.78 -6.03 1.01
CA ILE A 64 -3.57 -5.78 2.23
C ILE A 64 -4.61 -6.88 2.38
N LYS A 65 -5.20 -7.28 1.26
CA LYS A 65 -6.11 -8.43 1.11
C LYS A 65 -5.65 -9.18 -0.13
N PRO A 66 -6.06 -10.43 -0.34
CA PRO A 66 -5.66 -11.17 -1.55
C PRO A 66 -5.98 -10.44 -2.85
N ASP A 67 -7.06 -9.66 -2.87
CA ASP A 67 -7.50 -8.89 -4.03
C ASP A 67 -7.31 -7.38 -3.88
N LEU A 68 -6.62 -6.92 -2.85
CA LEU A 68 -6.42 -5.50 -2.58
C LEU A 68 -4.94 -5.21 -2.34
N VAL A 69 -4.35 -4.44 -3.24
CA VAL A 69 -2.92 -4.15 -3.28
C VAL A 69 -2.65 -2.70 -2.91
N LEU A 70 -1.65 -2.49 -2.06
CA LEU A 70 -1.11 -1.16 -1.75
C LEU A 70 0.20 -0.99 -2.52
N ILE A 71 0.28 0.07 -3.32
CA ILE A 71 1.55 0.48 -3.93
C ILE A 71 2.11 1.63 -3.10
N TYR A 72 3.38 1.50 -2.73
CA TYR A 72 4.05 2.48 -1.89
C TYR A 72 5.50 2.66 -2.33
N GLN A 73 6.14 3.70 -1.83
CA GLN A 73 7.59 3.87 -1.98
C GLN A 73 8.17 4.54 -0.74
N LYS A 74 9.47 4.37 -0.56
CA LYS A 74 10.25 5.06 0.45
C LYS A 74 11.25 5.95 -0.28
N PRO A 75 10.86 7.20 -0.63
CA PRO A 75 11.69 8.07 -1.46
C PRO A 75 12.98 8.50 -0.78
N ASN A 76 13.01 8.45 0.54
CA ASN A 76 14.20 8.71 1.35
C ASN A 76 14.04 7.96 2.66
N ASP A 77 14.98 8.14 3.59
CA ASP A 77 14.99 7.42 4.87
C ASP A 77 13.99 7.97 5.90
N LYS A 78 13.26 9.03 5.57
CA LYS A 78 12.33 9.71 6.48
C LYS A 78 10.86 9.55 6.11
N ILE A 79 10.55 9.20 4.88
CA ILE A 79 9.20 9.21 4.34
C ILE A 79 8.77 7.81 3.89
N LEU A 80 7.52 7.45 4.21
CA LEU A 80 6.80 6.36 3.59
C LEU A 80 5.65 6.98 2.80
N GLN A 81 5.66 6.86 1.49
CA GLN A 81 4.61 7.42 0.64
C GLN A 81 3.65 6.33 0.18
N LEU A 82 2.38 6.50 0.50
CA LEU A 82 1.30 5.62 0.03
C LEU A 82 0.81 6.18 -1.30
N VAL A 83 0.95 5.39 -2.37
CA VAL A 83 0.81 5.87 -3.75
C VAL A 83 -0.55 5.54 -4.34
N CYS A 84 -0.97 4.28 -4.28
CA CYS A 84 -2.24 3.80 -4.85
C CYS A 84 -2.75 2.63 -4.03
N LEU A 85 -4.06 2.38 -4.13
CA LEU A 85 -4.72 1.26 -3.48
C LEU A 85 -5.79 0.71 -4.42
N GLY A 86 -5.75 -0.58 -4.72
CA GLY A 86 -6.73 -1.18 -5.63
C GLY A 86 -6.38 -2.61 -5.99
N SER A 87 -6.98 -3.13 -7.06
CA SER A 87 -6.73 -4.49 -7.52
C SER A 87 -5.49 -4.56 -8.41
N HIS A 88 -4.92 -5.78 -8.53
CA HIS A 88 -3.81 -6.04 -9.46
C HIS A 88 -4.13 -5.62 -10.88
N SER A 89 -5.32 -6.00 -11.36
CA SER A 89 -5.72 -5.71 -12.74
C SER A 89 -5.86 -4.21 -12.99
N GLU A 90 -6.25 -3.45 -11.99
CA GLU A 90 -6.37 -2.01 -12.07
C GLU A 90 -5.03 -1.33 -12.36
N PHE A 91 -3.94 -1.90 -11.85
CA PHE A 91 -2.59 -1.35 -12.00
C PHE A 91 -1.79 -2.00 -13.12
N GLY A 92 -2.35 -3.00 -13.81
CA GLY A 92 -1.65 -3.72 -14.85
C GLY A 92 -0.55 -4.65 -14.32
N LEU A 93 -0.70 -5.11 -13.10
CA LEU A 93 0.28 -5.99 -12.45
C LEU A 93 -0.01 -7.47 -12.66
#